data_cc7ba57b393fe69b8e64494e18083621
#
_entry.id   cc7ba57b393fe69b8e64494e18083621
#
_cell.length_a   1.000
_cell.length_b   1.000
_cell.length_c   1.000
_cell.angle_alpha   90.00
_cell.angle_beta   90.00
_cell.angle_gamma   90.00
#
_symmetry.space_group_name_H-M   'P 1'
#
loop_
_entity.id
_entity.type
_entity.pdbx_description
1 polymer ?
#
loop_
_entity_poly.entity_id
_entity_poly.type
_entity_poly.pdbx_seq_one_letter_code
_entity_poly.pdbx_strand_id
1 'polypeptide(L)'
;MKIRHITAIVGLALCGCGSIVHTPPRTSVEVALARKADVVRLADSARPEPRLTSYRVVYVPPVEPDLPTNDRIEAVAETYTRGKEALEAGKTDEAIKALEEAVKLDPRFADAWQWLAQAYEKAGDNAQAMEAYAKSKGLGKH
;
A
#
# COMPACT_ATOMS: atom_id res chain seq x y z
N MET A 1 43.49 23.87 20.57
CA MET A 1 42.85 22.64 20.10
C MET A 1 43.93 21.62 19.77
N LYS A 2 44.07 20.56 20.58
CA LYS A 2 45.15 19.58 20.46
C LYS A 2 44.59 18.27 19.96
N ILE A 3 44.96 17.90 18.73
CA ILE A 3 44.65 16.62 18.12
C ILE A 3 45.72 15.62 18.59
N ARG A 4 45.32 14.60 19.30
CA ARG A 4 46.20 13.53 19.77
C ARG A 4 46.10 12.37 18.78
N HIS A 5 47.19 12.20 18.03
CA HIS A 5 47.42 11.01 17.19
C HIS A 5 47.68 9.81 18.10
N ILE A 6 46.92 8.77 17.93
CA ILE A 6 47.18 7.45 18.51
C ILE A 6 47.85 6.63 17.41
N THR A 7 49.16 6.46 17.55
CA THR A 7 49.97 5.56 16.72
C THR A 7 49.74 4.13 17.18
N ALA A 8 49.18 3.31 16.31
CA ALA A 8 49.09 1.88 16.50
C ALA A 8 50.45 1.24 16.22
N ILE A 9 51.01 0.60 17.23
CA ILE A 9 52.25 -0.19 17.15
C ILE A 9 51.89 -1.54 16.51
N VAL A 10 52.38 -1.78 15.30
CA VAL A 10 52.37 -3.08 14.67
C VAL A 10 53.53 -3.91 15.22
N GLY A 11 53.24 -4.84 16.11
CA GLY A 11 54.20 -5.82 16.57
C GLY A 11 54.26 -7.02 15.61
N LEU A 12 55.34 -7.10 14.86
CA LEU A 12 55.66 -8.26 14.02
C LEU A 12 56.32 -9.30 14.94
N ALA A 13 55.62 -10.38 15.26
CA ALA A 13 56.23 -11.57 15.86
C ALA A 13 56.20 -12.72 14.84
N LEU A 14 57.36 -12.94 14.21
CA LEU A 14 57.68 -14.17 13.49
C LEU A 14 58.13 -15.22 14.52
N CYS A 15 57.38 -16.29 14.70
CA CYS A 15 57.97 -17.61 15.01
C CYS A 15 56.96 -18.77 14.88
N GLY A 16 57.22 -19.67 13.98
CA GLY A 16 57.23 -21.09 14.18
C GLY A 16 55.90 -21.87 14.29
N CYS A 17 55.61 -22.59 13.24
CA CYS A 17 55.05 -23.96 13.22
C CYS A 17 53.98 -24.32 14.25
N GLY A 18 52.79 -24.53 13.69
CA GLY A 18 51.71 -25.20 14.37
C GLY A 18 50.38 -24.58 14.00
N SER A 19 49.80 -25.00 12.86
CA SER A 19 48.44 -24.63 12.50
C SER A 19 47.44 -25.24 13.47
N ILE A 20 47.33 -24.70 14.67
CA ILE A 20 46.14 -24.94 15.48
C ILE A 20 45.06 -24.04 14.90
N VAL A 21 44.23 -24.59 14.03
CA VAL A 21 42.99 -23.96 13.62
C VAL A 21 42.11 -23.83 14.86
N HIS A 22 42.25 -22.71 15.54
CA HIS A 22 41.37 -22.38 16.65
C HIS A 22 40.02 -22.00 16.03
N THR A 23 39.18 -23.01 15.83
CA THR A 23 37.78 -22.73 15.56
C THR A 23 37.22 -22.03 16.80
N PRO A 24 36.72 -20.79 16.67
CA PRO A 24 36.09 -20.12 17.81
C PRO A 24 34.95 -21.00 18.33
N PRO A 25 34.71 -21.07 19.62
CA PRO A 25 33.60 -21.83 20.16
C PRO A 25 32.33 -21.27 19.53
N ARG A 26 31.61 -22.16 18.84
CA ARG A 26 30.30 -21.80 18.28
C ARG A 26 29.44 -21.24 19.39
N THR A 27 28.97 -20.00 19.22
CA THR A 27 28.09 -19.39 20.20
C THR A 27 26.87 -20.28 20.43
N SER A 28 26.33 -20.27 21.63
CA SER A 28 25.15 -21.07 21.97
C SER A 28 23.97 -20.85 21.00
N VAL A 29 23.93 -19.68 20.39
CA VAL A 29 22.93 -19.30 19.37
C VAL A 29 23.15 -20.05 18.06
N GLU A 30 24.40 -20.19 17.60
CA GLU A 30 24.72 -20.93 16.36
C GLU A 30 24.42 -22.41 16.49
N VAL A 31 24.70 -23.00 17.64
CA VAL A 31 24.34 -24.40 17.93
C VAL A 31 22.82 -24.58 17.99
N ALA A 32 22.09 -23.61 18.54
CA ALA A 32 20.63 -23.65 18.58
C ALA A 32 20.01 -23.51 17.17
N LEU A 33 20.59 -22.66 16.33
CA LEU A 33 20.15 -22.48 14.94
C LEU A 33 20.42 -23.73 14.09
N ALA A 34 21.60 -24.36 14.25
CA ALA A 34 21.92 -25.60 13.56
C ALA A 34 20.94 -26.73 13.95
N ARG A 35 20.65 -26.90 15.25
CA ARG A 35 19.67 -27.88 15.72
C ARG A 35 18.26 -27.64 15.18
N LYS A 36 17.87 -26.34 15.10
CA LYS A 36 16.57 -25.99 14.52
C LYS A 36 16.49 -26.29 13.03
N ALA A 37 17.57 -26.08 12.29
CA ALA A 37 17.66 -26.44 10.87
C ALA A 37 17.58 -27.97 10.65
N ASP A 38 18.24 -28.76 11.51
CA ASP A 38 18.20 -30.21 11.42
C ASP A 38 16.82 -30.78 11.77
N VAL A 39 16.12 -30.20 12.77
CA VAL A 39 14.74 -30.56 13.11
C VAL A 39 13.78 -30.24 11.96
N VAL A 40 13.97 -29.09 11.30
CA VAL A 40 13.16 -28.73 10.13
C VAL A 40 13.38 -29.69 8.97
N ARG A 41 14.63 -30.10 8.71
CA ARG A 41 14.94 -31.08 7.65
C ARG A 41 14.35 -32.45 7.94
N LEU A 42 14.40 -32.91 9.20
CA LEU A 42 13.80 -34.19 9.60
C LEU A 42 12.27 -34.14 9.52
N ALA A 43 11.66 -33.01 9.86
CA ALA A 43 10.23 -32.84 9.72
C ALA A 43 9.77 -32.77 8.24
N ASP A 44 10.59 -32.21 7.37
CA ASP A 44 10.31 -32.15 5.93
C ASP A 44 10.48 -33.50 5.25
N SER A 45 11.48 -34.33 5.68
CA SER A 45 11.67 -35.66 5.17
C SER A 45 10.60 -36.67 5.63
N ALA A 46 9.91 -36.37 6.74
CA ALA A 46 8.80 -37.17 7.25
C ALA A 46 7.43 -36.77 6.68
N ARG A 47 7.35 -35.65 5.96
CA ARG A 47 6.13 -35.23 5.30
C ARG A 47 5.92 -36.08 4.06
N PRO A 48 4.85 -36.89 3.93
CA PRO A 48 4.56 -37.59 2.69
C PRO A 48 4.46 -36.52 1.59
N GLU A 49 5.29 -36.67 0.56
CA GLU A 49 5.20 -35.86 -0.64
C GLU A 49 3.74 -35.76 -1.06
N PRO A 50 3.15 -34.55 -1.13
CA PRO A 50 1.80 -34.41 -1.64
C PRO A 50 1.85 -34.99 -3.06
N ARG A 51 1.17 -36.13 -3.28
CA ARG A 51 1.00 -36.69 -4.63
C ARG A 51 0.41 -35.53 -5.45
N LEU A 52 1.21 -35.00 -6.38
CA LEU A 52 0.81 -34.00 -7.34
C LEU A 52 -0.26 -34.61 -8.27
N THR A 53 -1.46 -34.77 -7.74
CA THR A 53 -2.62 -34.98 -8.57
C THR A 53 -2.86 -33.67 -9.31
N SER A 54 -2.28 -33.59 -10.50
CA SER A 54 -2.50 -32.56 -11.54
C SER A 54 -3.21 -31.31 -11.04
N TYR A 55 -2.47 -30.43 -10.35
CA TYR A 55 -2.95 -29.08 -10.12
C TYR A 55 -2.96 -28.37 -11.48
N ARG A 56 -4.14 -28.14 -12.00
CA ARG A 56 -4.29 -27.21 -13.09
C ARG A 56 -3.97 -25.84 -12.52
N VAL A 57 -2.78 -25.34 -12.76
CA VAL A 57 -2.44 -23.96 -12.44
C VAL A 57 -3.32 -23.10 -13.33
N VAL A 58 -4.43 -22.64 -12.78
CA VAL A 58 -5.22 -21.60 -13.42
C VAL A 58 -4.43 -20.30 -13.18
N TYR A 59 -3.79 -19.82 -14.22
CA TYR A 59 -3.20 -18.50 -14.19
C TYR A 59 -4.36 -17.49 -13.96
N VAL A 60 -4.46 -16.99 -12.76
CA VAL A 60 -5.29 -15.83 -12.46
C VAL A 60 -4.37 -14.64 -12.69
N PRO A 61 -4.57 -13.86 -13.77
CA PRO A 61 -3.79 -12.66 -13.95
C PRO A 61 -3.95 -11.79 -12.70
N PRO A 62 -2.88 -11.13 -12.23
CA PRO A 62 -3.02 -10.17 -11.14
C PRO A 62 -4.12 -9.18 -11.54
N VAL A 63 -5.14 -9.07 -10.69
CA VAL A 63 -6.14 -8.01 -10.85
C VAL A 63 -5.36 -6.73 -10.63
N GLU A 64 -5.01 -6.07 -11.72
CA GLU A 64 -4.46 -4.73 -11.67
C GLU A 64 -5.46 -3.90 -10.86
N PRO A 65 -5.05 -3.28 -9.73
CA PRO A 65 -5.94 -2.36 -9.06
C PRO A 65 -6.36 -1.34 -10.11
N ASP A 66 -7.67 -1.12 -10.23
CA ASP A 66 -8.26 -0.19 -11.20
C ASP A 66 -7.85 1.23 -10.77
N LEU A 67 -6.53 1.49 -10.91
CA LEU A 67 -5.94 2.79 -10.59
C LEU A 67 -6.48 3.76 -11.62
N PRO A 68 -7.01 4.90 -11.18
CA PRO A 68 -7.49 5.92 -12.09
C PRO A 68 -6.32 6.34 -12.99
N THR A 69 -6.49 6.19 -14.30
CA THR A 69 -5.52 6.74 -15.27
C THR A 69 -5.44 8.25 -15.09
N ASN A 70 -4.30 8.86 -15.40
CA ASN A 70 -4.13 10.32 -15.28
C ASN A 70 -5.26 11.08 -15.98
N ASP A 71 -5.67 10.62 -17.14
CA ASP A 71 -6.77 11.20 -17.91
C ASP A 71 -8.09 11.19 -17.14
N ARG A 72 -8.36 10.13 -16.38
CA ARG A 72 -9.55 10.01 -15.55
C ARG A 72 -9.49 10.95 -14.34
N ILE A 73 -8.31 11.08 -13.72
CA ILE A 73 -8.10 12.01 -12.60
C ILE A 73 -8.32 13.45 -13.07
N GLU A 74 -7.76 13.80 -14.22
CA GLU A 74 -7.94 15.13 -14.81
C GLU A 74 -9.41 15.40 -15.14
N ALA A 75 -10.11 14.44 -15.75
CA ALA A 75 -11.54 14.56 -16.06
C ALA A 75 -12.40 14.74 -14.79
N VAL A 76 -12.09 14.01 -13.71
CA VAL A 76 -12.78 14.18 -12.42
C VAL A 76 -12.53 15.59 -11.85
N ALA A 77 -11.29 16.05 -11.86
CA ALA A 77 -10.94 17.37 -11.34
C ALA A 77 -11.61 18.50 -12.14
N GLU A 78 -11.63 18.38 -13.47
CA GLU A 78 -12.29 19.36 -14.35
C GLU A 78 -13.80 19.40 -14.12
N THR A 79 -14.47 18.24 -14.12
CA THR A 79 -15.93 18.18 -13.92
C THR A 79 -16.33 18.64 -12.54
N TYR A 80 -15.56 18.29 -11.50
CA TYR A 80 -15.77 18.77 -10.14
C TYR A 80 -15.62 20.29 -10.02
N THR A 81 -14.56 20.86 -10.58
CA THR A 81 -14.32 22.31 -10.55
C THR A 81 -15.41 23.06 -11.28
N ARG A 82 -15.79 22.63 -12.47
CA ARG A 82 -16.90 23.19 -13.25
C ARG A 82 -18.22 23.14 -12.47
N GLY A 83 -18.51 22.02 -11.80
CA GLY A 83 -19.71 21.89 -10.99
C GLY A 83 -19.74 22.83 -9.79
N LYS A 84 -18.62 23.00 -9.11
CA LYS A 84 -18.47 23.93 -7.99
C LYS A 84 -18.66 25.39 -8.45
N GLU A 85 -17.99 25.79 -9.51
CA GLU A 85 -18.09 27.14 -10.09
C GLU A 85 -19.52 27.45 -10.56
N ALA A 86 -20.19 26.48 -11.20
CA ALA A 86 -21.59 26.63 -11.60
C ALA A 86 -22.51 26.84 -10.38
N LEU A 87 -22.27 26.10 -9.28
CA LEU A 87 -23.05 26.26 -8.06
C LEU A 87 -22.84 27.61 -7.39
N GLU A 88 -21.62 28.12 -7.38
CA GLU A 88 -21.27 29.44 -6.88
C GLU A 88 -21.88 30.56 -7.75
N ALA A 89 -21.96 30.34 -9.07
CA ALA A 89 -22.62 31.25 -10.01
C ALA A 89 -24.15 31.15 -9.97
N GLY A 90 -24.74 30.31 -9.12
CA GLY A 90 -26.18 30.09 -9.00
C GLY A 90 -26.82 29.27 -10.10
N LYS A 91 -26.04 28.67 -10.98
CA LYS A 91 -26.49 27.76 -12.08
C LYS A 91 -26.65 26.35 -11.56
N THR A 92 -27.69 26.11 -10.78
CA THR A 92 -27.91 24.86 -10.05
C THR A 92 -28.01 23.65 -10.97
N ASP A 93 -28.72 23.75 -12.12
CA ASP A 93 -28.89 22.63 -13.04
C ASP A 93 -27.57 22.22 -13.73
N GLU A 94 -26.73 23.20 -14.07
CA GLU A 94 -25.41 22.96 -14.64
C GLU A 94 -24.48 22.31 -13.59
N ALA A 95 -24.55 22.77 -12.36
CA ALA A 95 -23.79 22.25 -11.24
C ALA A 95 -24.14 20.77 -10.97
N ILE A 96 -25.42 20.44 -10.90
CA ILE A 96 -25.88 19.05 -10.71
C ILE A 96 -25.32 18.15 -11.80
N LYS A 97 -25.46 18.52 -13.08
CA LYS A 97 -24.96 17.70 -14.19
C LYS A 97 -23.45 17.46 -14.12
N ALA A 98 -22.69 18.53 -13.85
CA ALA A 98 -21.24 18.42 -13.78
C ALA A 98 -20.78 17.57 -12.57
N LEU A 99 -21.42 17.74 -11.41
CA LEU A 99 -21.10 16.96 -10.20
C LEU A 99 -21.56 15.49 -10.31
N GLU A 100 -22.69 15.22 -10.97
CA GLU A 100 -23.08 13.85 -11.30
C GLU A 100 -22.06 13.16 -12.21
N GLU A 101 -21.51 13.87 -13.19
CA GLU A 101 -20.46 13.37 -14.04
C GLU A 101 -19.19 13.07 -13.23
N ALA A 102 -18.79 13.96 -12.33
CA ALA A 102 -17.65 13.75 -11.45
C ALA A 102 -17.80 12.50 -10.57
N VAL A 103 -18.95 12.28 -9.94
CA VAL A 103 -19.21 11.09 -9.11
C VAL A 103 -19.40 9.80 -9.91
N LYS A 104 -19.75 9.88 -11.20
CA LYS A 104 -19.73 8.72 -12.12
C LYS A 104 -18.30 8.32 -12.48
N LEU A 105 -17.43 9.29 -12.71
CA LEU A 105 -16.02 9.06 -13.00
C LEU A 105 -15.28 8.53 -11.77
N ASP A 106 -15.51 9.09 -10.59
CA ASP A 106 -14.99 8.60 -9.32
C ASP A 106 -16.07 8.53 -8.23
N PRO A 107 -16.70 7.36 -8.06
CA PRO A 107 -17.71 7.16 -7.02
C PRO A 107 -17.19 7.28 -5.58
N ARG A 108 -15.85 7.25 -5.38
CA ARG A 108 -15.22 7.33 -4.07
C ARG A 108 -14.84 8.76 -3.68
N PHE A 109 -15.04 9.71 -4.55
CA PHE A 109 -14.74 11.12 -4.29
C PHE A 109 -15.78 11.76 -3.36
N ALA A 110 -15.54 11.70 -2.06
CA ALA A 110 -16.48 12.14 -1.02
C ALA A 110 -16.86 13.62 -1.15
N ASP A 111 -15.90 14.49 -1.54
CA ASP A 111 -16.15 15.92 -1.69
C ASP A 111 -17.13 16.21 -2.84
N ALA A 112 -17.03 15.48 -3.96
CA ALA A 112 -17.97 15.63 -5.06
C ALA A 112 -19.42 15.27 -4.64
N TRP A 113 -19.59 14.22 -3.83
CA TRP A 113 -20.87 13.87 -3.25
C TRP A 113 -21.41 14.95 -2.32
N GLN A 114 -20.55 15.60 -1.56
CA GLN A 114 -20.96 16.69 -0.66
C GLN A 114 -21.43 17.91 -1.44
N TRP A 115 -20.71 18.31 -2.49
CA TRP A 115 -21.13 19.43 -3.35
C TRP A 115 -22.40 19.10 -4.15
N LEU A 116 -22.55 17.87 -4.60
CA LEU A 116 -23.76 17.41 -5.28
C LEU A 116 -24.98 17.50 -4.35
N ALA A 117 -24.82 17.12 -3.07
CA ALA A 117 -25.88 17.28 -2.08
C ALA A 117 -26.30 18.73 -1.90
N GLN A 118 -25.34 19.66 -1.82
CA GLN A 118 -25.63 21.08 -1.73
C GLN A 118 -26.33 21.62 -3.01
N ALA A 119 -25.96 21.09 -4.18
CA ALA A 119 -26.60 21.45 -5.43
C ALA A 119 -28.07 21.00 -5.43
N TYR A 120 -28.38 19.80 -4.98
CA TYR A 120 -29.75 19.30 -4.83
C TYR A 120 -30.56 20.07 -3.78
N GLU A 121 -29.95 20.47 -2.66
CA GLU A 121 -30.62 21.36 -1.68
C GLU A 121 -31.04 22.69 -2.30
N LYS A 122 -30.14 23.30 -3.08
CA LYS A 122 -30.46 24.55 -3.79
C LYS A 122 -31.51 24.38 -4.88
N ALA A 123 -31.59 23.18 -5.49
CA ALA A 123 -32.65 22.82 -6.44
C ALA A 123 -34.00 22.53 -5.76
N GLY A 124 -34.00 22.28 -4.45
CA GLY A 124 -35.18 21.89 -3.68
C GLY A 124 -35.40 20.38 -3.61
N ASP A 125 -34.51 19.58 -4.19
CA ASP A 125 -34.58 18.10 -4.20
C ASP A 125 -33.98 17.50 -2.93
N ASN A 126 -34.66 17.71 -1.81
CA ASN A 126 -34.18 17.29 -0.49
C ASN A 126 -33.94 15.77 -0.38
N ALA A 127 -34.69 14.95 -1.11
CA ALA A 127 -34.53 13.50 -1.10
C ALA A 127 -33.17 13.08 -1.70
N GLN A 128 -32.80 13.63 -2.85
CA GLN A 128 -31.51 13.38 -3.49
C GLN A 128 -30.34 13.99 -2.70
N ALA A 129 -30.56 15.15 -2.11
CA ALA A 129 -29.56 15.76 -1.22
C ALA A 129 -29.20 14.86 -0.03
N MET A 130 -30.19 14.29 0.64
CA MET A 130 -29.97 13.36 1.76
C MET A 130 -29.22 12.09 1.34
N GLU A 131 -29.55 11.54 0.18
CA GLU A 131 -28.85 10.39 -0.38
C GLU A 131 -27.38 10.69 -0.67
N ALA A 132 -27.10 11.82 -1.32
CA ALA A 132 -25.76 12.27 -1.64
C ALA A 132 -24.94 12.54 -0.36
N TYR A 133 -25.53 13.16 0.67
CA TYR A 133 -24.86 13.31 1.98
C TYR A 133 -24.57 11.97 2.67
N ALA A 134 -25.49 11.02 2.58
CA ALA A 134 -25.26 9.69 3.15
C ALA A 134 -24.06 9.00 2.47
N LYS A 135 -23.94 9.12 1.14
CA LYS A 135 -22.80 8.58 0.37
C LYS A 135 -21.49 9.27 0.78
N SER A 136 -21.46 10.61 0.86
CA SER A 136 -20.27 11.34 1.27
C SER A 136 -19.79 10.94 2.67
N LYS A 137 -20.71 10.82 3.65
CA LYS A 137 -20.39 10.36 5.02
C LYS A 137 -19.93 8.90 5.07
N GLY A 138 -20.45 8.05 4.21
CA GLY A 138 -20.01 6.66 4.09
C GLY A 138 -18.58 6.55 3.63
N LEU A 139 -18.14 7.42 2.74
CA LEU A 139 -16.80 7.46 2.17
C LEU A 139 -15.78 8.16 3.09
N GLY A 140 -16.19 9.11 3.92
CA GLY A 140 -15.31 9.86 4.83
C GLY A 140 -14.95 9.16 6.15
N LYS A 141 -15.28 7.89 6.33
CA LYS A 141 -15.03 7.12 7.57
C LYS A 141 -13.77 6.24 7.53
N HIS A 142 -12.79 6.61 6.72
CA HIS A 142 -11.51 5.88 6.66
C HIS A 142 -10.38 6.67 7.28
#